data_5397916305b610906d8abfa9bb19f8fc
#
_entry.id   5397916305b610906d8abfa9bb19f8fc
#
_cell.length_a   1.000
_cell.length_b   1.000
_cell.length_c   1.000
_cell.angle_alpha   90.00
_cell.angle_beta   90.00
_cell.angle_gamma   90.00
#
_symmetry.space_group_name_H-M   'P 1'
#
loop_
_entity.id
_entity.type
_entity.pdbx_description
1 polymer ?
#
loop_
_entity_poly.entity_id
_entity_poly.type
_entity_poly.pdbx_seq_one_letter_code
_entity_poly.pdbx_strand_id
1 'polypeptide(L)'
;MCAFKQLLDTHSIHQTWIAKKMNFSPATINKIVKYGDYPKKNADAIKQQLIDLLVSKGLNETEILTAMDAVQLNSDRDQTLEIECTAAPTDEEQLMLLRKQTLTPAAKKQFMLFKNIFTDGIKSANELFQNSDINYVRESMWQAAKGNTSFIAVIGQSGSGKTTLREELHDRVSRDREPVVIIEPYVLATEDNDIKGKTLKSVHIAEAILAALAPSTKAMRSPEARFRQIHNLLKESSRAGHHHLLIIEEAHSLPIPTLKHLKRFLELKNGFTPLLSIILIGQDELKIKLAENNQEVREVVQRCEIVTLEPFTQSSLVDYLQHRCKSFDRKLSEFIDESGIEAICAKLTRNVGRNNQHESLLYPLAVGNLLTGALNVAAELGESVITGDLVKEV
;
A
#
# COMPACT_ATOMS: atom_id res chain seq x y z
N MET A 1 17.63 2.65 33.03
CA MET A 1 18.99 2.51 32.43
C MET A 1 19.38 1.06 32.65
N CYS A 2 19.83 0.33 31.60
CA CYS A 2 20.08 -1.11 31.70
C CYS A 2 21.23 -1.41 32.67
N ALA A 3 21.03 -2.39 33.59
CA ALA A 3 21.99 -2.77 34.62
C ALA A 3 23.37 -3.11 34.06
N PHE A 4 23.43 -3.82 32.93
CA PHE A 4 24.69 -4.18 32.28
C PHE A 4 25.43 -2.95 31.72
N LYS A 5 24.71 -1.95 31.19
CA LYS A 5 25.31 -0.69 30.77
C LYS A 5 25.87 0.09 31.94
N GLN A 6 25.17 0.14 33.08
CA GLN A 6 25.67 0.78 34.29
C GLN A 6 26.96 0.13 34.81
N LEU A 7 27.02 -1.21 34.77
CA LEU A 7 28.23 -1.94 35.17
C LEU A 7 29.44 -1.55 34.29
N LEU A 8 29.24 -1.47 32.96
CA LEU A 8 30.29 -1.07 32.02
C LEU A 8 30.73 0.40 32.25
N ASP A 9 29.78 1.31 32.47
CA ASP A 9 30.06 2.73 32.71
C ASP A 9 30.78 2.94 34.03
N THR A 10 30.44 2.20 35.09
CA THR A 10 31.14 2.25 36.41
C THR A 10 32.59 1.82 36.29
N HIS A 11 32.91 0.88 35.44
CA HIS A 11 34.28 0.42 35.21
C HIS A 11 34.98 1.11 34.02
N SER A 12 34.38 2.20 33.48
CA SER A 12 34.91 2.96 32.36
C SER A 12 35.21 2.15 31.10
N ILE A 13 34.41 1.11 30.85
CA ILE A 13 34.56 0.22 29.69
C ILE A 13 33.61 0.67 28.58
N HIS A 14 34.17 1.20 27.51
CA HIS A 14 33.39 1.65 26.36
C HIS A 14 32.96 0.48 25.48
N GLN A 15 31.70 0.46 25.02
CA GLN A 15 31.15 -0.55 24.11
C GLN A 15 31.95 -0.67 22.80
N THR A 16 32.53 0.42 22.32
CA THR A 16 33.39 0.44 21.13
C THR A 16 34.67 -0.36 21.32
N TRP A 17 35.23 -0.41 22.56
CA TRP A 17 36.38 -1.23 22.88
C TRP A 17 36.03 -2.72 22.85
N ILE A 18 34.87 -3.12 23.42
CA ILE A 18 34.35 -4.49 23.37
C ILE A 18 34.14 -4.91 21.90
N ALA A 19 33.51 -4.06 21.11
CA ALA A 19 33.27 -4.31 19.69
C ALA A 19 34.55 -4.61 18.91
N LYS A 20 35.62 -3.79 19.17
CA LYS A 20 36.88 -3.97 18.52
C LYS A 20 37.61 -5.26 18.96
N LYS A 21 37.50 -5.66 20.24
CA LYS A 21 38.16 -6.87 20.77
C LYS A 21 37.46 -8.15 20.33
N MET A 22 36.14 -8.14 20.23
CA MET A 22 35.34 -9.30 19.81
C MET A 22 35.12 -9.35 18.29
N ASN A 23 35.64 -8.39 17.54
CA ASN A 23 35.48 -8.26 16.09
C ASN A 23 34.02 -8.19 15.64
N PHE A 24 33.19 -7.47 16.43
CA PHE A 24 31.80 -7.19 16.13
C PHE A 24 31.56 -5.71 15.79
N SER A 25 30.44 -5.41 15.13
CA SER A 25 30.04 -4.02 14.94
C SER A 25 29.62 -3.38 16.27
N PRO A 26 29.86 -2.06 16.49
CA PRO A 26 29.37 -1.35 17.67
C PRO A 26 27.85 -1.48 17.87
N ALA A 27 27.09 -1.58 16.78
CA ALA A 27 25.65 -1.77 16.80
C ALA A 27 25.26 -3.15 17.38
N THR A 28 26.01 -4.21 17.06
CA THR A 28 25.79 -5.57 17.61
C THR A 28 26.05 -5.60 19.11
N ILE A 29 27.16 -4.99 19.58
CA ILE A 29 27.47 -4.92 21.01
C ILE A 29 26.41 -4.08 21.76
N ASN A 30 25.91 -3.01 21.17
CA ASN A 30 24.85 -2.22 21.78
C ASN A 30 23.56 -3.02 21.95
N LYS A 31 23.20 -3.88 20.98
CA LYS A 31 22.05 -4.80 21.10
C LYS A 31 22.24 -5.81 22.23
N ILE A 32 23.42 -6.43 22.33
CA ILE A 32 23.75 -7.37 23.40
C ILE A 32 23.68 -6.67 24.77
N VAL A 33 24.27 -5.51 24.92
CA VAL A 33 24.35 -4.78 26.20
C VAL A 33 22.97 -4.25 26.62
N LYS A 34 22.14 -3.79 25.69
CA LYS A 34 20.89 -3.12 25.99
C LYS A 34 19.69 -4.06 26.07
N TYR A 35 19.68 -5.09 25.22
CA TYR A 35 18.53 -5.97 25.06
C TYR A 35 18.84 -7.46 25.33
N GLY A 36 20.09 -7.86 25.56
CA GLY A 36 20.48 -9.25 25.69
C GLY A 36 20.35 -10.06 24.39
N ASP A 37 20.25 -9.37 23.24
CA ASP A 37 20.03 -9.99 21.93
C ASP A 37 21.37 -10.44 21.32
N TYR A 38 21.62 -11.73 21.37
CA TYR A 38 22.82 -12.37 20.83
C TYR A 38 22.59 -12.88 19.41
N PRO A 39 23.60 -12.84 18.51
CA PRO A 39 23.50 -13.44 17.19
C PRO A 39 23.11 -14.92 17.27
N LYS A 40 22.07 -15.35 16.55
CA LYS A 40 21.50 -16.71 16.60
C LYS A 40 22.52 -17.83 16.30
N LYS A 41 23.58 -17.54 15.54
CA LYS A 41 24.70 -18.46 15.35
C LYS A 41 25.74 -18.25 16.47
N ASN A 42 25.99 -19.26 17.28
CA ASN A 42 26.99 -19.31 18.37
C ASN A 42 26.70 -18.36 19.55
N ALA A 43 25.43 -18.16 19.94
CA ALA A 43 25.06 -17.26 21.04
C ALA A 43 25.80 -17.55 22.35
N ASP A 44 25.88 -18.83 22.76
CA ASP A 44 26.56 -19.25 23.99
C ASP A 44 28.08 -19.02 23.95
N ALA A 45 28.70 -19.27 22.80
CA ALA A 45 30.13 -19.00 22.62
C ALA A 45 30.45 -17.49 22.69
N ILE A 46 29.59 -16.66 22.15
CA ILE A 46 29.71 -15.18 22.17
C ILE A 46 29.50 -14.67 23.61
N LYS A 47 28.52 -15.23 24.34
CA LYS A 47 28.26 -14.93 25.76
C LYS A 47 29.48 -15.23 26.61
N GLN A 48 30.08 -16.41 26.43
CA GLN A 48 31.27 -16.82 27.16
C GLN A 48 32.50 -15.94 26.83
N GLN A 49 32.73 -15.65 25.56
CA GLN A 49 33.82 -14.75 25.15
C GLN A 49 33.67 -13.33 25.73
N LEU A 50 32.44 -12.83 25.85
CA LEU A 50 32.17 -11.53 26.47
C LEU A 50 32.48 -11.54 27.97
N ILE A 51 32.10 -12.64 28.68
CA ILE A 51 32.42 -12.82 30.10
C ILE A 51 33.93 -12.87 30.30
N ASP A 52 34.65 -13.74 29.56
CA ASP A 52 36.08 -13.87 29.66
C ASP A 52 36.82 -12.57 29.38
N LEU A 53 36.35 -11.79 28.42
CA LEU A 53 36.89 -10.47 28.08
C LEU A 53 36.74 -9.48 29.23
N LEU A 54 35.57 -9.44 29.88
CA LEU A 54 35.26 -8.53 30.99
C LEU A 54 36.00 -8.94 32.27
N VAL A 55 36.11 -10.24 32.54
CA VAL A 55 36.92 -10.77 33.65
C VAL A 55 38.41 -10.44 33.46
N SER A 56 38.93 -10.50 32.23
CA SER A 56 40.32 -10.05 31.93
C SER A 56 40.56 -8.59 32.22
N LYS A 57 39.51 -7.76 32.35
CA LYS A 57 39.53 -6.34 32.73
C LYS A 57 39.33 -6.11 34.22
N GLY A 58 39.19 -7.18 35.03
CA GLY A 58 39.09 -7.10 36.47
C GLY A 58 37.67 -7.00 37.01
N LEU A 59 36.64 -7.27 36.20
CA LEU A 59 35.28 -7.39 36.70
C LEU A 59 35.06 -8.77 37.31
N ASN A 60 34.20 -8.84 38.31
CA ASN A 60 33.83 -10.08 38.96
C ASN A 60 32.81 -10.86 38.10
N GLU A 61 33.06 -12.15 37.84
CA GLU A 61 32.21 -12.98 37.01
C GLU A 61 30.77 -13.02 37.51
N THR A 62 30.56 -13.04 38.84
CA THR A 62 29.24 -13.05 39.46
C THR A 62 28.46 -11.75 39.20
N GLU A 63 29.14 -10.59 39.18
CA GLU A 63 28.54 -9.28 38.87
C GLU A 63 28.16 -9.20 37.40
N ILE A 64 28.96 -9.73 36.50
CA ILE A 64 28.71 -9.77 35.05
C ILE A 64 27.46 -10.63 34.80
N LEU A 65 27.39 -11.83 35.35
CA LEU A 65 26.25 -12.75 35.18
C LEU A 65 24.97 -12.13 35.75
N THR A 66 25.02 -11.56 36.95
CA THR A 66 23.87 -10.90 37.57
C THR A 66 23.36 -9.72 36.73
N ALA A 67 24.26 -8.92 36.14
CA ALA A 67 23.91 -7.81 35.28
C ALA A 67 23.35 -8.29 33.92
N MET A 68 23.84 -9.40 33.38
CA MET A 68 23.32 -10.02 32.15
C MET A 68 21.95 -10.64 32.37
N ASP A 69 21.73 -11.34 33.48
CA ASP A 69 20.45 -11.95 33.83
C ASP A 69 19.37 -10.88 34.13
N ALA A 70 19.77 -9.75 34.74
CA ALA A 70 18.87 -8.61 34.92
C ALA A 70 18.43 -7.97 33.60
N VAL A 71 19.22 -8.08 32.53
CA VAL A 71 18.82 -7.64 31.17
C VAL A 71 17.82 -8.63 30.58
N GLN A 72 18.03 -9.92 30.75
CA GLN A 72 17.09 -10.96 30.29
C GLN A 72 15.75 -10.90 31.05
N LEU A 73 15.78 -10.74 32.39
CA LEU A 73 14.58 -10.59 33.20
C LEU A 73 13.80 -9.28 32.91
N ASN A 74 14.47 -8.22 32.49
CA ASN A 74 13.80 -6.99 32.06
C ASN A 74 13.25 -7.10 30.62
N SER A 75 13.87 -7.88 29.74
CA SER A 75 13.30 -8.19 28.41
C SER A 75 12.07 -9.09 28.53
N ASP A 76 12.07 -10.03 29.47
CA ASP A 76 10.90 -10.89 29.74
C ASP A 76 9.81 -10.17 30.53
N ARG A 77 10.14 -9.15 31.37
CA ARG A 77 9.15 -8.29 32.03
C ARG A 77 8.58 -7.24 31.11
N ASP A 78 9.34 -6.67 30.21
CA ASP A 78 8.82 -5.79 29.15
C ASP A 78 7.91 -6.57 28.17
N GLN A 79 8.19 -7.85 27.91
CA GLN A 79 7.28 -8.73 27.16
C GLN A 79 6.00 -9.09 27.93
N THR A 80 6.02 -9.10 29.28
CA THR A 80 4.82 -9.41 30.11
C THR A 80 4.02 -8.19 30.54
N LEU A 81 4.54 -6.97 30.44
CA LEU A 81 3.83 -5.72 30.74
C LEU A 81 3.35 -4.97 29.48
N GLU A 82 3.75 -5.41 28.28
CA GLU A 82 3.19 -4.94 27.00
C GLU A 82 1.94 -5.73 26.54
N ILE A 83 1.42 -6.68 27.36
CA ILE A 83 0.20 -7.46 27.05
C ILE A 83 -1.09 -6.66 27.25
N GLU A 84 -1.06 -5.36 27.63
CA GLU A 84 -2.25 -4.51 27.67
C GLU A 84 -2.21 -3.26 26.77
N CYS A 85 -1.25 -3.14 25.88
CA CYS A 85 -1.31 -2.17 24.77
C CYS A 85 -1.20 -2.93 23.46
N THR A 86 -2.32 -3.14 22.79
CA THR A 86 -2.52 -3.60 21.41
C THR A 86 -1.21 -3.64 20.59
N ALA A 87 -0.61 -4.84 20.51
CA ALA A 87 0.54 -5.07 19.64
C ALA A 87 0.14 -4.72 18.21
N ALA A 88 0.90 -3.83 17.57
CA ALA A 88 0.75 -3.58 16.15
C ALA A 88 0.91 -4.93 15.41
N PRO A 89 -0.01 -5.30 14.50
CA PRO A 89 0.10 -6.53 13.75
C PRO A 89 1.46 -6.59 13.03
N THR A 90 2.10 -7.75 13.04
CA THR A 90 3.39 -7.98 12.36
C THR A 90 3.23 -7.87 10.84
N ASP A 91 4.33 -7.72 10.09
CA ASP A 91 4.26 -7.69 8.61
C ASP A 91 3.56 -8.94 8.05
N GLU A 92 3.66 -10.09 8.72
CA GLU A 92 2.95 -11.32 8.36
C GLU A 92 1.43 -11.22 8.59
N GLU A 93 0.98 -10.56 9.66
CA GLU A 93 -0.44 -10.30 9.92
C GLU A 93 -1.02 -9.28 8.92
N GLN A 94 -0.22 -8.33 8.43
CA GLN A 94 -0.66 -7.42 7.34
C GLN A 94 -0.89 -8.18 6.04
N LEU A 95 0.02 -9.08 5.69
CA LEU A 95 -0.16 -9.93 4.52
C LEU A 95 -1.41 -10.83 4.65
N MET A 96 -1.75 -11.26 5.86
CA MET A 96 -3.00 -11.99 6.11
C MET A 96 -4.25 -11.13 5.93
N LEU A 97 -4.25 -9.87 6.38
CA LEU A 97 -5.37 -8.94 6.19
C LEU A 97 -5.61 -8.57 4.72
N LEU A 98 -4.57 -8.57 3.89
CA LEU A 98 -4.69 -8.34 2.45
C LEU A 98 -5.07 -9.60 1.66
N ARG A 99 -4.93 -10.79 2.27
CA ARG A 99 -5.32 -12.06 1.64
C ARG A 99 -6.84 -12.19 1.64
N LYS A 100 -7.43 -12.38 0.45
CA LYS A 100 -8.88 -12.53 0.28
C LYS A 100 -9.42 -13.63 1.18
N GLN A 101 -10.32 -13.23 2.08
CA GLN A 101 -11.07 -14.14 2.94
C GLN A 101 -12.37 -14.58 2.26
N THR A 102 -12.81 -15.81 2.52
CA THR A 102 -14.07 -16.34 1.99
C THR A 102 -14.98 -16.76 3.12
N LEU A 103 -16.29 -16.54 2.94
CA LEU A 103 -17.29 -16.99 3.90
C LEU A 103 -17.37 -18.50 3.94
N THR A 104 -17.31 -19.09 5.13
CA THR A 104 -17.57 -20.50 5.36
C THR A 104 -19.03 -20.86 5.08
N PRO A 105 -19.34 -22.14 4.76
CA PRO A 105 -20.74 -22.59 4.61
C PRO A 105 -21.58 -22.33 5.87
N ALA A 106 -21.00 -22.44 7.05
CA ALA A 106 -21.65 -22.14 8.34
C ALA A 106 -22.05 -20.67 8.44
N ALA A 107 -21.10 -19.74 8.15
CA ALA A 107 -21.36 -18.32 8.15
C ALA A 107 -22.41 -17.91 7.10
N LYS A 108 -22.36 -18.49 5.90
CA LYS A 108 -23.39 -18.25 4.87
C LYS A 108 -24.78 -18.64 5.34
N LYS A 109 -24.92 -19.78 6.01
CA LYS A 109 -26.20 -20.27 6.53
C LYS A 109 -26.70 -19.42 7.69
N GLN A 110 -25.84 -19.08 8.64
CA GLN A 110 -26.20 -18.32 9.84
C GLN A 110 -26.63 -16.90 9.51
N PHE A 111 -25.83 -16.18 8.70
CA PHE A 111 -26.09 -14.79 8.33
C PHE A 111 -26.97 -14.66 7.07
N MET A 112 -27.46 -15.77 6.51
CA MET A 112 -28.28 -15.84 5.28
C MET A 112 -27.64 -15.10 4.10
N LEU A 113 -26.31 -15.30 3.92
CA LEU A 113 -25.53 -14.64 2.88
C LEU A 113 -25.23 -15.58 1.72
N PHE A 114 -25.82 -15.35 0.55
CA PHE A 114 -25.46 -16.08 -0.68
C PHE A 114 -24.14 -15.59 -1.28
N LYS A 115 -23.82 -14.31 -1.08
CA LYS A 115 -22.57 -13.64 -1.52
C LYS A 115 -21.92 -12.93 -0.34
N ASN A 116 -20.65 -12.65 -0.45
CA ASN A 116 -19.96 -11.86 0.55
C ASN A 116 -20.21 -10.37 0.30
N ILE A 117 -21.06 -9.75 1.12
CA ILE A 117 -21.42 -8.34 1.02
C ILE A 117 -20.18 -7.43 1.09
N PHE A 118 -19.14 -7.82 1.86
CA PHE A 118 -18.02 -6.95 2.20
C PHE A 118 -16.81 -7.11 1.27
N THR A 119 -16.64 -8.28 0.61
CA THR A 119 -15.47 -8.55 -0.25
C THR A 119 -15.82 -8.75 -1.72
N ASP A 120 -17.09 -8.98 -2.06
CA ASP A 120 -17.47 -9.16 -3.47
C ASP A 120 -17.35 -7.83 -4.23
N GLY A 121 -16.84 -7.92 -5.46
CA GLY A 121 -16.63 -6.78 -6.33
C GLY A 121 -17.93 -6.03 -6.66
N ILE A 122 -17.79 -4.74 -6.89
CA ILE A 122 -18.86 -3.84 -7.33
C ILE A 122 -19.19 -4.17 -8.79
N LYS A 123 -20.47 -4.26 -9.12
CA LYS A 123 -20.93 -4.61 -10.47
C LYS A 123 -21.61 -3.47 -11.20
N SER A 124 -21.95 -2.40 -10.49
CA SER A 124 -22.63 -1.25 -11.08
C SER A 124 -22.23 0.04 -10.37
N ALA A 125 -22.36 1.16 -11.07
CA ALA A 125 -22.08 2.48 -10.51
C ALA A 125 -22.94 2.81 -9.27
N ASN A 126 -24.11 2.21 -9.13
CA ASN A 126 -24.99 2.42 -7.98
C ASN A 126 -24.49 1.74 -6.71
N GLU A 127 -23.65 0.71 -6.83
CA GLU A 127 -23.03 0.01 -5.71
C GLU A 127 -21.73 0.73 -5.24
N LEU A 128 -21.27 1.73 -6.01
CA LEU A 128 -20.08 2.47 -5.65
C LEU A 128 -20.37 3.38 -4.45
N PHE A 129 -19.61 3.20 -3.38
CA PHE A 129 -19.64 4.11 -2.25
C PHE A 129 -19.02 5.46 -2.64
N GLN A 130 -19.67 6.52 -2.22
CA GLN A 130 -19.27 7.89 -2.54
C GLN A 130 -19.17 8.71 -1.25
N ASN A 131 -17.99 9.24 -1.01
CA ASN A 131 -17.74 10.30 -0.04
C ASN A 131 -17.02 11.48 -0.72
N SER A 132 -16.71 12.54 0.00
CA SER A 132 -16.02 13.72 -0.54
C SER A 132 -14.72 13.38 -1.25
N ASP A 133 -13.90 12.51 -0.62
CA ASP A 133 -12.54 12.19 -1.09
C ASP A 133 -12.58 11.30 -2.33
N ILE A 134 -13.41 10.25 -2.30
CA ILE A 134 -13.62 9.37 -3.46
C ILE A 134 -14.22 10.16 -4.63
N ASN A 135 -15.19 11.05 -4.37
CA ASN A 135 -15.77 11.88 -5.41
C ASN A 135 -14.76 12.87 -6.01
N TYR A 136 -13.85 13.40 -5.20
CA TYR A 136 -12.79 14.26 -5.71
C TYR A 136 -11.87 13.50 -6.68
N VAL A 137 -11.39 12.31 -6.30
CA VAL A 137 -10.57 11.48 -7.18
C VAL A 137 -11.33 11.08 -8.45
N ARG A 138 -12.57 10.62 -8.30
CA ARG A 138 -13.46 10.24 -9.39
C ARG A 138 -13.67 11.38 -10.40
N GLU A 139 -13.93 12.60 -9.91
CA GLU A 139 -14.13 13.76 -10.77
C GLU A 139 -12.82 14.21 -11.41
N SER A 140 -11.68 14.16 -10.70
CA SER A 140 -10.37 14.45 -11.29
C SER A 140 -10.06 13.50 -12.45
N MET A 141 -10.33 12.20 -12.30
CA MET A 141 -10.19 11.23 -13.40
C MET A 141 -11.13 11.56 -14.58
N TRP A 142 -12.35 11.99 -14.29
CA TRP A 142 -13.31 12.39 -15.31
C TRP A 142 -12.87 13.65 -16.07
N GLN A 143 -12.33 14.65 -15.38
CA GLN A 143 -11.79 15.85 -16.02
C GLN A 143 -10.60 15.51 -16.94
N ALA A 144 -9.76 14.54 -16.54
CA ALA A 144 -8.70 14.03 -17.42
C ALA A 144 -9.28 13.31 -18.66
N ALA A 145 -10.33 12.52 -18.52
CA ALA A 145 -11.00 11.87 -19.66
C ALA A 145 -11.58 12.89 -20.65
N LYS A 146 -12.13 13.98 -20.16
CA LYS A 146 -12.65 15.08 -21.01
C LYS A 146 -11.55 15.99 -21.61
N GLY A 147 -10.29 15.75 -21.29
CA GLY A 147 -9.16 16.54 -21.78
C GLY A 147 -8.99 17.90 -21.09
N ASN A 148 -9.73 18.17 -19.99
CA ASN A 148 -9.59 19.40 -19.22
C ASN A 148 -8.33 19.39 -18.35
N THR A 149 -7.91 18.22 -17.88
CA THR A 149 -6.65 18.00 -17.14
C THR A 149 -5.76 17.08 -17.96
N SER A 150 -4.51 17.50 -18.19
CA SER A 150 -3.61 16.74 -19.07
C SER A 150 -2.92 15.58 -18.36
N PHE A 151 -2.70 15.67 -17.03
CA PHE A 151 -1.88 14.68 -16.33
C PHE A 151 -2.24 14.60 -14.85
N ILE A 152 -2.68 13.44 -14.41
CA ILE A 152 -2.95 13.13 -13.00
C ILE A 152 -2.28 11.84 -12.56
N ALA A 153 -1.94 11.76 -11.28
CA ALA A 153 -1.50 10.54 -10.63
C ALA A 153 -2.46 10.20 -9.49
N VAL A 154 -3.13 9.07 -9.59
CA VAL A 154 -4.02 8.52 -8.56
C VAL A 154 -3.22 7.57 -7.69
N ILE A 155 -3.05 7.93 -6.43
CA ILE A 155 -2.24 7.20 -5.46
C ILE A 155 -3.14 6.62 -4.38
N GLY A 156 -2.85 5.41 -3.94
CA GLY A 156 -3.53 4.78 -2.82
C GLY A 156 -2.95 3.41 -2.54
N GLN A 157 -3.10 2.95 -1.31
CA GLN A 157 -2.64 1.64 -0.87
C GLN A 157 -3.34 0.48 -1.61
N SER A 158 -2.78 -0.72 -1.48
CA SER A 158 -3.43 -1.92 -2.01
C SER A 158 -4.83 -2.07 -1.40
N GLY A 159 -5.83 -2.34 -2.23
CA GLY A 159 -7.21 -2.47 -1.78
C GLY A 159 -7.96 -1.17 -1.47
N SER A 160 -7.41 0.01 -1.82
CA SER A 160 -8.09 1.31 -1.63
C SER A 160 -9.23 1.57 -2.63
N GLY A 161 -9.40 0.74 -3.66
CA GLY A 161 -10.47 0.89 -4.65
C GLY A 161 -10.05 1.56 -5.97
N LYS A 162 -8.75 1.72 -6.25
CA LYS A 162 -8.23 2.30 -7.50
C LYS A 162 -8.78 1.64 -8.76
N THR A 163 -8.73 0.32 -8.81
CA THR A 163 -9.25 -0.48 -9.92
C THR A 163 -10.76 -0.28 -10.10
N THR A 164 -11.51 -0.19 -8.99
CA THR A 164 -12.95 0.08 -9.02
C THR A 164 -13.26 1.44 -9.64
N LEU A 165 -12.47 2.48 -9.30
CA LEU A 165 -12.64 3.81 -9.89
C LEU A 165 -12.26 3.85 -11.37
N ARG A 166 -11.26 3.08 -11.79
CA ARG A 166 -10.94 2.92 -13.21
C ARG A 166 -12.09 2.24 -13.96
N GLU A 167 -12.65 1.16 -13.42
CA GLU A 167 -13.80 0.47 -14.01
C GLU A 167 -15.04 1.38 -14.09
N GLU A 168 -15.28 2.18 -13.05
CA GLU A 168 -16.34 3.18 -13.05
C GLU A 168 -16.13 4.25 -14.14
N LEU A 169 -14.88 4.69 -14.33
CA LEU A 169 -14.56 5.63 -15.41
C LEU A 169 -14.91 5.06 -16.79
N HIS A 170 -14.58 3.79 -17.06
CA HIS A 170 -14.95 3.09 -18.29
C HIS A 170 -16.48 2.99 -18.45
N ASP A 171 -17.20 2.61 -17.38
CA ASP A 171 -18.66 2.54 -17.38
C ASP A 171 -19.27 3.92 -17.66
N ARG A 172 -18.76 4.98 -17.00
CA ARG A 172 -19.24 6.35 -17.17
C ARG A 172 -19.01 6.87 -18.58
N VAL A 173 -17.84 6.63 -19.17
CA VAL A 173 -17.54 7.00 -20.58
C VAL A 173 -18.52 6.32 -21.51
N SER A 174 -18.81 5.03 -21.32
CA SER A 174 -19.74 4.26 -22.14
C SER A 174 -21.19 4.69 -21.95
N ARG A 175 -21.62 4.88 -20.70
CA ARG A 175 -22.98 5.27 -20.33
C ARG A 175 -23.33 6.66 -20.83
N ASP A 176 -22.42 7.62 -20.63
CA ASP A 176 -22.61 9.03 -21.00
C ASP A 176 -22.28 9.26 -22.49
N ARG A 177 -21.85 8.22 -23.21
CA ARG A 177 -21.47 8.24 -24.64
C ARG A 177 -20.48 9.33 -24.96
N GLU A 178 -19.52 9.54 -24.06
CA GLU A 178 -18.46 10.53 -24.28
C GLU A 178 -17.49 10.05 -25.37
N PRO A 179 -17.07 10.95 -26.28
CA PRO A 179 -16.17 10.58 -27.37
C PRO A 179 -14.71 10.45 -26.89
N VAL A 180 -14.47 9.56 -25.93
CA VAL A 180 -13.17 9.31 -25.33
C VAL A 180 -12.63 7.96 -25.76
N VAL A 181 -11.42 7.95 -26.32
CA VAL A 181 -10.66 6.73 -26.61
C VAL A 181 -9.73 6.46 -25.44
N ILE A 182 -10.06 5.43 -24.65
CA ILE A 182 -9.22 4.99 -23.54
C ILE A 182 -8.15 4.05 -24.09
N ILE A 183 -6.90 4.29 -23.70
CA ILE A 183 -5.71 3.57 -24.13
C ILE A 183 -5.03 3.01 -22.88
N GLU A 184 -4.95 1.69 -22.78
CA GLU A 184 -4.35 1.00 -21.64
C GLU A 184 -3.21 0.08 -22.12
N PRO A 185 -1.96 0.50 -21.95
CA PRO A 185 -0.83 -0.39 -22.21
C PRO A 185 -0.84 -1.56 -21.22
N TYR A 186 -0.71 -2.79 -21.69
CA TYR A 186 -0.54 -3.93 -20.80
C TYR A 186 0.83 -3.86 -20.11
N VAL A 187 0.81 -3.71 -18.80
CA VAL A 187 2.00 -3.80 -17.95
C VAL A 187 2.18 -5.27 -17.58
N LEU A 188 2.80 -6.05 -18.50
CA LEU A 188 3.11 -7.44 -18.23
C LEU A 188 4.41 -7.51 -17.42
N ALA A 189 4.31 -8.03 -16.19
CA ALA A 189 5.42 -8.38 -15.29
C ALA A 189 6.51 -7.29 -15.20
N THR A 190 6.22 -6.25 -14.43
CA THR A 190 7.21 -5.22 -14.09
C THR A 190 7.52 -5.29 -12.59
N GLU A 191 7.97 -6.45 -12.10
CA GLU A 191 8.57 -6.52 -10.77
C GLU A 191 9.95 -5.84 -10.81
N ASP A 192 10.23 -4.96 -9.85
CA ASP A 192 11.47 -4.20 -9.74
C ASP A 192 12.74 -5.08 -9.68
N ASN A 193 12.59 -6.36 -9.35
CA ASN A 193 13.67 -7.33 -9.19
C ASN A 193 13.94 -8.22 -10.42
N ASP A 194 13.16 -8.09 -11.48
CA ASP A 194 13.42 -8.86 -12.67
C ASP A 194 14.49 -8.18 -13.55
N ILE A 195 15.74 -8.52 -13.31
CA ILE A 195 16.91 -8.06 -14.10
C ILE A 195 16.73 -8.37 -15.59
N LYS A 196 15.80 -9.23 -15.97
CA LYS A 196 15.45 -9.62 -17.33
C LYS A 196 14.03 -9.26 -17.75
N GLY A 197 13.19 -8.70 -16.84
CA GLY A 197 11.81 -8.33 -17.12
C GLY A 197 11.69 -7.22 -18.15
N LYS A 198 10.68 -7.30 -18.99
CA LYS A 198 10.38 -6.27 -19.99
C LYS A 198 9.57 -5.15 -19.35
N THR A 199 10.25 -4.22 -18.68
CA THR A 199 9.62 -3.00 -18.16
C THR A 199 8.87 -2.23 -19.25
N LEU A 200 7.76 -1.59 -18.90
CA LEU A 200 7.01 -0.74 -19.83
C LEU A 200 7.90 0.41 -20.33
N LYS A 201 8.16 0.44 -21.63
CA LYS A 201 8.98 1.48 -22.28
C LYS A 201 8.09 2.40 -23.11
N SER A 202 8.57 3.59 -23.44
CA SER A 202 7.88 4.54 -24.32
C SER A 202 7.47 3.94 -25.68
N VAL A 203 8.20 2.93 -26.14
CA VAL A 203 7.85 2.17 -27.36
C VAL A 203 6.56 1.39 -27.20
N HIS A 204 6.36 0.72 -26.07
CA HIS A 204 5.14 -0.06 -25.79
C HIS A 204 3.92 0.88 -25.62
N ILE A 205 4.11 2.05 -25.02
CA ILE A 205 3.06 3.09 -24.94
C ILE A 205 2.67 3.55 -26.34
N ALA A 206 3.66 3.81 -27.20
CA ALA A 206 3.41 4.20 -28.59
C ALA A 206 2.67 3.09 -29.39
N GLU A 207 3.01 1.84 -29.15
CA GLU A 207 2.31 0.69 -29.76
C GLU A 207 0.88 0.53 -29.24
N ALA A 208 0.64 0.77 -27.95
CA ALA A 208 -0.71 0.75 -27.40
C ALA A 208 -1.60 1.87 -27.99
N ILE A 209 -1.05 3.08 -28.16
CA ILE A 209 -1.74 4.19 -28.85
C ILE A 209 -2.09 3.79 -30.30
N LEU A 210 -1.13 3.21 -30.99
CA LEU A 210 -1.34 2.76 -32.38
C LEU A 210 -2.41 1.66 -32.47
N ALA A 211 -2.37 0.68 -31.56
CA ALA A 211 -3.35 -0.41 -31.53
C ALA A 211 -4.76 0.09 -31.24
N ALA A 212 -4.91 1.12 -30.39
CA ALA A 212 -6.22 1.70 -30.07
C ALA A 212 -6.80 2.53 -31.23
N LEU A 213 -5.95 3.29 -31.94
CA LEU A 213 -6.41 4.21 -33.00
C LEU A 213 -6.42 3.60 -34.41
N ALA A 214 -5.52 2.68 -34.68
CA ALA A 214 -5.35 2.07 -36.01
C ALA A 214 -4.87 0.60 -35.90
N PRO A 215 -5.72 -0.32 -35.44
CA PRO A 215 -5.33 -1.70 -35.11
C PRO A 215 -4.79 -2.50 -36.31
N SER A 216 -5.17 -2.15 -37.52
CA SER A 216 -4.69 -2.78 -38.74
C SER A 216 -3.33 -2.22 -39.27
N THR A 217 -2.84 -1.15 -38.68
CA THR A 217 -1.66 -0.44 -39.15
C THR A 217 -0.39 -0.93 -38.43
N LYS A 218 0.65 -1.27 -39.19
CA LYS A 218 1.94 -1.66 -38.59
C LYS A 218 2.70 -0.46 -38.07
N ALA A 219 3.30 -0.63 -36.88
CA ALA A 219 4.17 0.37 -36.27
C ALA A 219 5.45 0.57 -37.15
N MET A 220 5.79 1.84 -37.34
CA MET A 220 7.05 2.19 -38.03
C MET A 220 8.27 1.74 -37.20
N ARG A 221 9.35 1.31 -37.91
CA ARG A 221 10.55 0.76 -37.25
C ARG A 221 11.35 1.82 -36.50
N SER A 222 11.52 3.00 -37.10
CA SER A 222 12.24 4.12 -36.48
C SER A 222 11.42 4.74 -35.36
N PRO A 223 12.00 4.99 -34.18
CA PRO A 223 11.31 5.67 -33.08
C PRO A 223 10.71 7.03 -33.48
N GLU A 224 11.44 7.81 -34.25
CA GLU A 224 10.99 9.11 -34.76
C GLU A 224 9.78 8.97 -35.70
N ALA A 225 9.86 8.05 -36.68
CA ALA A 225 8.77 7.78 -37.62
C ALA A 225 7.52 7.26 -36.91
N ARG A 226 7.68 6.42 -35.86
CA ARG A 226 6.59 5.93 -35.02
C ARG A 226 5.94 7.08 -34.24
N PHE A 227 6.72 7.95 -33.63
CA PHE A 227 6.19 9.13 -32.92
C PHE A 227 5.42 10.06 -33.86
N ARG A 228 5.91 10.29 -35.07
CA ARG A 228 5.21 11.04 -36.11
C ARG A 228 3.92 10.34 -36.54
N GLN A 229 3.94 9.02 -36.68
CA GLN A 229 2.77 8.22 -37.01
C GLN A 229 1.65 8.39 -35.99
N ILE A 230 1.94 8.20 -34.68
CA ILE A 230 0.95 8.35 -33.63
C ILE A 230 0.48 9.82 -33.49
N HIS A 231 1.37 10.79 -33.67
CA HIS A 231 0.99 12.20 -33.64
C HIS A 231 -0.05 12.54 -34.73
N ASN A 232 0.14 12.04 -35.93
CA ASN A 232 -0.80 12.24 -37.03
C ASN A 232 -2.14 11.54 -36.73
N LEU A 233 -2.13 10.29 -36.25
CA LEU A 233 -3.36 9.55 -35.89
C LEU A 233 -4.13 10.25 -34.78
N LEU A 234 -3.45 10.71 -33.72
CA LEU A 234 -4.07 11.49 -32.64
C LEU A 234 -4.69 12.79 -33.17
N LYS A 235 -4.02 13.50 -34.10
CA LYS A 235 -4.58 14.71 -34.73
C LYS A 235 -5.83 14.41 -35.57
N GLU A 236 -5.81 13.34 -36.34
CA GLU A 236 -6.95 12.93 -37.17
C GLU A 236 -8.13 12.55 -36.30
N SER A 237 -7.91 11.74 -35.27
CA SER A 237 -8.93 11.34 -34.31
C SER A 237 -9.49 12.52 -33.51
N SER A 238 -8.62 13.45 -33.08
CA SER A 238 -9.04 14.68 -32.40
C SER A 238 -9.88 15.59 -33.28
N ARG A 239 -9.58 15.68 -34.60
CA ARG A 239 -10.42 16.43 -35.57
C ARG A 239 -11.78 15.77 -35.77
N ALA A 240 -11.89 14.47 -35.58
CA ALA A 240 -13.16 13.75 -35.56
C ALA A 240 -13.95 13.93 -34.25
N GLY A 241 -13.41 14.69 -33.30
CA GLY A 241 -14.06 15.03 -32.02
C GLY A 241 -13.73 14.11 -30.86
N HIS A 242 -12.76 13.20 -31.02
CA HIS A 242 -12.39 12.29 -29.94
C HIS A 242 -11.31 12.89 -29.02
N HIS A 243 -11.46 12.66 -27.72
CA HIS A 243 -10.42 12.83 -26.70
C HIS A 243 -9.67 11.52 -26.51
N HIS A 244 -8.39 11.59 -26.12
CA HIS A 244 -7.59 10.40 -25.88
C HIS A 244 -7.08 10.41 -24.46
N LEU A 245 -7.30 9.29 -23.76
CA LEU A 245 -6.91 9.10 -22.39
C LEU A 245 -5.99 7.86 -22.28
N LEU A 246 -4.76 8.08 -21.84
CA LEU A 246 -3.81 7.04 -21.52
C LEU A 246 -3.88 6.71 -20.03
N ILE A 247 -4.25 5.49 -19.68
CA ILE A 247 -4.25 5.00 -18.29
C ILE A 247 -3.12 4.01 -18.14
N ILE A 248 -2.26 4.21 -17.14
CA ILE A 248 -1.19 3.28 -16.79
C ILE A 248 -1.42 2.82 -15.36
N GLU A 249 -1.80 1.55 -15.19
CA GLU A 249 -1.89 0.90 -13.87
C GLU A 249 -0.52 0.48 -13.38
N GLU A 250 -0.41 0.20 -12.07
CA GLU A 250 0.82 -0.18 -11.40
C GLU A 250 2.00 0.74 -11.75
N ALA A 251 1.71 2.05 -11.91
CA ALA A 251 2.68 3.04 -12.37
C ALA A 251 3.87 3.22 -11.40
N HIS A 252 3.75 2.74 -10.17
CA HIS A 252 4.86 2.70 -9.22
C HIS A 252 5.99 1.77 -9.68
N SER A 253 5.71 0.77 -10.52
CA SER A 253 6.71 -0.13 -11.11
C SER A 253 7.45 0.50 -12.30
N LEU A 254 6.99 1.65 -12.83
CA LEU A 254 7.62 2.28 -13.99
C LEU A 254 9.06 2.73 -13.69
N PRO A 255 10.00 2.46 -14.61
CA PRO A 255 11.35 3.02 -14.52
C PRO A 255 11.33 4.54 -14.66
N ILE A 256 12.22 5.22 -13.98
CA ILE A 256 12.40 6.68 -14.09
C ILE A 256 12.53 7.18 -15.54
N PRO A 257 13.32 6.51 -16.44
CA PRO A 257 13.37 6.91 -17.85
C PRO A 257 12.02 6.88 -18.56
N THR A 258 11.13 5.92 -18.23
CA THR A 258 9.79 5.88 -18.82
C THR A 258 8.93 7.04 -18.31
N LEU A 259 8.97 7.35 -17.01
CA LEU A 259 8.29 8.52 -16.45
C LEU A 259 8.75 9.81 -17.13
N LYS A 260 10.06 10.00 -17.35
CA LYS A 260 10.59 11.15 -18.11
C LYS A 260 10.04 11.22 -19.53
N HIS A 261 9.89 10.08 -20.18
CA HIS A 261 9.37 10.04 -21.55
C HIS A 261 7.88 10.40 -21.64
N LEU A 262 7.10 10.30 -20.55
CA LEU A 262 5.69 10.72 -20.56
C LEU A 262 5.54 12.21 -20.92
N LYS A 263 6.53 13.06 -20.56
CA LYS A 263 6.55 14.46 -21.00
C LYS A 263 6.36 14.61 -22.51
N ARG A 264 7.02 13.76 -23.32
CA ARG A 264 6.94 13.80 -24.78
C ARG A 264 5.52 13.52 -25.29
N PHE A 265 4.80 12.62 -24.63
CA PHE A 265 3.42 12.33 -24.96
C PHE A 265 2.49 13.49 -24.58
N LEU A 266 2.73 14.15 -23.45
CA LEU A 266 1.99 15.34 -23.02
C LEU A 266 2.25 16.56 -23.93
N GLU A 267 3.37 16.58 -24.64
CA GLU A 267 3.73 17.63 -25.59
C GLU A 267 3.10 17.43 -26.98
N LEU A 268 2.40 16.31 -27.22
CA LEU A 268 1.65 16.09 -28.44
C LEU A 268 0.42 17.02 -28.48
N LYS A 269 0.43 17.99 -29.38
CA LYS A 269 -0.61 19.01 -29.49
C LYS A 269 -1.08 19.22 -30.92
N ASN A 270 -2.31 19.71 -31.07
CA ASN A 270 -2.84 20.30 -32.30
C ASN A 270 -3.12 21.77 -32.02
N GLY A 271 -2.17 22.63 -32.40
CA GLY A 271 -2.19 24.03 -31.96
C GLY A 271 -2.01 24.12 -30.43
N PHE A 272 -2.97 24.74 -29.75
CA PHE A 272 -2.99 24.87 -28.29
C PHE A 272 -3.66 23.68 -27.58
N THR A 273 -4.35 22.82 -28.31
CA THR A 273 -5.12 21.71 -27.74
C THR A 273 -4.21 20.49 -27.49
N PRO A 274 -4.09 20.00 -26.25
CA PRO A 274 -3.45 18.74 -25.97
C PRO A 274 -4.18 17.58 -26.68
N LEU A 275 -3.44 16.62 -27.20
CA LEU A 275 -4.01 15.47 -27.91
C LEU A 275 -4.18 14.25 -27.02
N LEU A 276 -3.54 14.24 -25.85
CA LEU A 276 -3.52 13.10 -24.95
C LEU A 276 -3.54 13.59 -23.50
N SER A 277 -4.42 13.01 -22.70
CA SER A 277 -4.37 13.09 -21.25
C SER A 277 -3.81 11.81 -20.68
N ILE A 278 -3.17 11.87 -19.51
CA ILE A 278 -2.52 10.70 -18.87
C ILE A 278 -3.04 10.57 -17.44
N ILE A 279 -3.43 9.35 -17.07
CA ILE A 279 -3.70 8.95 -15.69
C ILE A 279 -2.68 7.88 -15.31
N LEU A 280 -1.90 8.14 -14.27
CA LEU A 280 -1.08 7.14 -13.59
C LEU A 280 -1.84 6.63 -12.38
N ILE A 281 -1.93 5.32 -12.23
CA ILE A 281 -2.53 4.67 -11.05
C ILE A 281 -1.45 3.85 -10.37
N GLY A 282 -1.21 4.12 -9.08
CA GLY A 282 -0.14 3.42 -8.36
C GLY A 282 -0.30 3.43 -6.84
N GLN A 283 0.70 2.88 -6.18
CA GLN A 283 0.80 2.86 -4.72
C GLN A 283 1.71 4.00 -4.24
N ASP A 284 1.97 4.08 -2.93
CA ASP A 284 2.72 5.18 -2.32
C ASP A 284 4.15 5.30 -2.85
N GLU A 285 4.74 4.23 -3.37
CA GLU A 285 6.05 4.26 -4.04
C GLU A 285 6.02 5.18 -5.26
N LEU A 286 4.86 5.31 -5.93
CA LEU A 286 4.69 6.28 -7.01
C LEU A 286 4.82 7.72 -6.49
N LYS A 287 4.28 8.02 -5.30
CA LYS A 287 4.40 9.33 -4.65
C LYS A 287 5.87 9.67 -4.37
N ILE A 288 6.64 8.68 -3.91
CA ILE A 288 8.07 8.82 -3.69
C ILE A 288 8.81 9.09 -5.01
N LYS A 289 8.49 8.34 -6.08
CA LYS A 289 9.08 8.54 -7.41
C LYS A 289 8.73 9.91 -8.00
N LEU A 290 7.53 10.42 -7.74
CA LEU A 290 7.03 11.73 -8.19
C LEU A 290 7.32 12.87 -7.19
N ALA A 291 8.18 12.67 -6.18
CA ALA A 291 8.51 13.71 -5.24
C ALA A 291 9.30 14.86 -5.92
N GLU A 292 9.02 16.12 -5.53
CA GLU A 292 9.60 17.33 -6.13
C GLU A 292 11.13 17.42 -6.04
N ASN A 293 11.71 16.79 -5.02
CA ASN A 293 13.16 16.70 -4.81
C ASN A 293 13.85 15.72 -5.78
N ASN A 294 13.09 14.89 -6.50
CA ASN A 294 13.65 14.05 -7.53
C ASN A 294 13.88 14.85 -8.83
N GLN A 295 15.12 15.39 -8.98
CA GLN A 295 15.50 16.21 -10.13
C GLN A 295 15.25 15.53 -11.47
N GLU A 296 15.26 14.21 -11.49
CA GLU A 296 15.10 13.43 -12.72
C GLU A 296 13.70 13.51 -13.33
N VAL A 297 12.66 13.63 -12.50
CA VAL A 297 11.25 13.69 -12.95
C VAL A 297 10.60 15.05 -12.74
N ARG A 298 11.35 16.04 -12.26
CA ARG A 298 10.82 17.36 -11.89
C ARG A 298 9.95 18.00 -12.97
N GLU A 299 10.35 17.93 -14.23
CA GLU A 299 9.59 18.52 -15.35
C GLU A 299 8.25 17.81 -15.61
N VAL A 300 8.15 16.54 -15.24
CA VAL A 300 6.92 15.75 -15.35
C VAL A 300 6.02 16.06 -14.17
N VAL A 301 6.59 16.10 -12.96
CA VAL A 301 5.87 16.36 -11.70
C VAL A 301 5.21 17.73 -11.69
N GLN A 302 5.88 18.74 -12.21
CA GLN A 302 5.33 20.11 -12.30
C GLN A 302 4.03 20.21 -13.12
N ARG A 303 3.70 19.18 -13.91
CA ARG A 303 2.49 19.12 -14.75
C ARG A 303 1.49 18.09 -14.23
N CYS A 304 1.86 17.35 -13.17
CA CYS A 304 1.08 16.27 -12.63
C CYS A 304 0.27 16.74 -11.41
N GLU A 305 -1.02 16.59 -11.46
CA GLU A 305 -1.88 16.69 -10.29
C GLU A 305 -1.85 15.36 -9.55
N ILE A 306 -1.47 15.38 -8.28
CA ILE A 306 -1.43 14.18 -7.45
C ILE A 306 -2.70 14.14 -6.60
N VAL A 307 -3.49 13.11 -6.78
CA VAL A 307 -4.71 12.84 -6.01
C VAL A 307 -4.54 11.53 -5.24
N THR A 308 -4.90 11.54 -3.96
CA THR A 308 -4.69 10.39 -3.07
C THR A 308 -6.03 9.84 -2.59
N LEU A 309 -6.16 8.51 -2.63
CA LEU A 309 -7.26 7.80 -1.96
C LEU A 309 -6.86 7.55 -0.51
N GLU A 310 -7.37 8.39 0.37
CA GLU A 310 -7.11 8.31 1.79
C GLU A 310 -7.87 7.14 2.45
N PRO A 311 -7.36 6.58 3.56
CA PRO A 311 -8.07 5.56 4.33
C PRO A 311 -9.35 6.15 4.93
N PHE A 312 -10.31 5.28 5.23
CA PHE A 312 -11.54 5.70 5.89
C PHE A 312 -11.25 6.28 7.28
N THR A 313 -12.02 7.30 7.63
CA THR A 313 -12.22 7.69 9.02
C THR A 313 -13.26 6.76 9.67
N GLN A 314 -13.39 6.77 10.99
CA GLN A 314 -14.41 5.97 11.68
C GLN A 314 -15.82 6.28 11.14
N SER A 315 -16.16 7.55 10.93
CA SER A 315 -17.46 7.94 10.38
C SER A 315 -17.65 7.45 8.93
N SER A 316 -16.68 7.65 8.06
CA SER A 316 -16.78 7.20 6.67
C SER A 316 -16.76 5.68 6.53
N LEU A 317 -16.15 4.96 7.49
CA LEU A 317 -16.23 3.50 7.57
C LEU A 317 -17.68 3.04 7.83
N VAL A 318 -18.36 3.66 8.81
CA VAL A 318 -19.76 3.34 9.11
C VAL A 318 -20.65 3.59 7.89
N ASP A 319 -20.48 4.74 7.25
CA ASP A 319 -21.23 5.10 6.03
C ASP A 319 -20.97 4.09 4.90
N TYR A 320 -19.71 3.69 4.71
CA TYR A 320 -19.32 2.67 3.73
C TYR A 320 -19.99 1.32 4.00
N LEU A 321 -19.94 0.84 5.26
CA LEU A 321 -20.54 -0.43 5.64
C LEU A 321 -22.08 -0.41 5.51
N GLN A 322 -22.72 0.70 5.89
CA GLN A 322 -24.16 0.90 5.70
C GLN A 322 -24.52 0.88 4.22
N HIS A 323 -23.74 1.57 3.38
CA HIS A 323 -23.96 1.57 1.93
C HIS A 323 -23.83 0.17 1.34
N ARG A 324 -22.83 -0.62 1.75
CA ARG A 324 -22.66 -2.02 1.33
C ARG A 324 -23.83 -2.88 1.74
N CYS A 325 -24.28 -2.78 2.98
CA CYS A 325 -25.45 -3.54 3.47
C CYS A 325 -26.73 -3.14 2.73
N LYS A 326 -26.95 -1.83 2.51
CA LYS A 326 -28.14 -1.32 1.80
C LYS A 326 -28.23 -1.82 0.36
N SER A 327 -27.10 -2.01 -0.32
CA SER A 327 -27.07 -2.59 -1.67
C SER A 327 -27.61 -4.03 -1.74
N PHE A 328 -27.79 -4.68 -0.59
CA PHE A 328 -28.34 -6.03 -0.44
C PHE A 328 -29.63 -6.06 0.38
N ASP A 329 -30.29 -4.90 0.57
CA ASP A 329 -31.51 -4.73 1.38
C ASP A 329 -31.34 -5.22 2.84
N ARG A 330 -30.13 -5.06 3.41
CA ARG A 330 -29.79 -5.48 4.77
C ARG A 330 -29.39 -4.28 5.63
N LYS A 331 -29.51 -4.42 6.95
CA LYS A 331 -29.07 -3.42 7.91
C LYS A 331 -27.70 -3.78 8.50
N LEU A 332 -26.84 -2.80 8.73
CA LEU A 332 -25.52 -3.01 9.32
C LEU A 332 -25.61 -3.67 10.70
N SER A 333 -26.60 -3.27 11.52
CA SER A 333 -26.83 -3.83 12.86
C SER A 333 -27.16 -5.33 12.89
N GLU A 334 -27.44 -5.94 11.75
CA GLU A 334 -27.64 -7.39 11.64
C GLU A 334 -26.32 -8.17 11.63
N PHE A 335 -25.20 -7.49 11.37
CA PHE A 335 -23.89 -8.12 11.19
C PHE A 335 -22.91 -7.71 12.25
N ILE A 336 -22.89 -6.43 12.66
CA ILE A 336 -21.88 -5.88 13.56
C ILE A 336 -22.49 -4.82 14.47
N ASP A 337 -22.05 -4.78 15.73
CA ASP A 337 -22.40 -3.75 16.70
C ASP A 337 -21.35 -2.60 16.72
N GLU A 338 -21.58 -1.60 17.56
CA GLU A 338 -20.73 -0.43 17.69
C GLU A 338 -19.32 -0.81 18.22
N SER A 339 -19.26 -1.76 19.16
CA SER A 339 -17.99 -2.25 19.73
C SER A 339 -17.14 -2.96 18.69
N GLY A 340 -17.77 -3.70 17.75
CA GLY A 340 -17.10 -4.34 16.63
C GLY A 340 -16.50 -3.33 15.65
N ILE A 341 -17.22 -2.23 15.36
CA ILE A 341 -16.71 -1.17 14.49
C ILE A 341 -15.50 -0.47 15.12
N GLU A 342 -15.56 -0.17 16.41
CA GLU A 342 -14.43 0.41 17.15
C GLU A 342 -13.22 -0.51 17.14
N ALA A 343 -13.43 -1.81 17.34
CA ALA A 343 -12.35 -2.80 17.30
C ALA A 343 -11.71 -2.92 15.90
N ILE A 344 -12.49 -2.83 14.81
CA ILE A 344 -11.96 -2.76 13.44
C ILE A 344 -11.08 -1.52 13.27
N CYS A 345 -11.56 -0.35 13.71
CA CYS A 345 -10.79 0.89 13.63
C CYS A 345 -9.48 0.77 14.42
N ALA A 346 -9.52 0.25 15.63
CA ALA A 346 -8.35 0.08 16.49
C ALA A 346 -7.34 -0.91 15.86
N LYS A 347 -7.81 -2.03 15.31
CA LYS A 347 -6.96 -3.07 14.74
C LYS A 347 -6.30 -2.65 13.43
N LEU A 348 -6.98 -1.85 12.60
CA LEU A 348 -6.49 -1.38 11.31
C LEU A 348 -5.79 -0.02 11.39
N THR A 349 -5.68 0.60 12.57
CA THR A 349 -4.94 1.86 12.76
C THR A 349 -3.71 1.58 13.62
N ARG A 350 -2.53 1.97 13.12
CA ARG A 350 -1.24 1.72 13.76
C ARG A 350 -0.54 3.00 14.15
N ASN A 351 0.24 2.90 15.20
CA ASN A 351 1.24 3.90 15.55
C ASN A 351 2.59 3.46 14.97
N VAL A 352 3.05 4.10 13.91
CA VAL A 352 4.33 3.80 13.27
C VAL A 352 5.39 4.79 13.75
N GLY A 353 6.44 4.27 14.41
CA GLY A 353 7.64 5.00 14.77
C GLY A 353 7.56 5.91 16.00
N ARG A 354 8.69 6.56 16.34
CA ARG A 354 8.87 7.40 17.53
C ARG A 354 8.12 8.75 17.49
N ASN A 355 7.52 9.12 16.35
CA ASN A 355 6.88 10.42 16.12
C ASN A 355 5.35 10.37 16.10
N ASN A 356 4.70 9.35 16.66
CA ASN A 356 3.23 9.21 16.66
C ASN A 356 2.60 9.39 15.25
N GLN A 357 3.26 8.94 14.21
CA GLN A 357 2.63 8.88 12.89
C GLN A 357 1.66 7.70 12.89
N HIS A 358 0.37 8.00 12.74
CA HIS A 358 -0.67 7.00 12.59
C HIS A 358 -0.72 6.54 11.13
N GLU A 359 -0.48 5.28 10.89
CA GLU A 359 -0.74 4.65 9.60
C GLU A 359 -2.08 3.91 9.70
N SER A 360 -3.01 4.24 8.81
CA SER A 360 -4.33 3.61 8.77
C SER A 360 -4.43 2.68 7.57
N LEU A 361 -4.85 1.44 7.83
CA LEU A 361 -5.18 0.42 6.82
C LEU A 361 -6.71 0.30 6.62
N LEU A 362 -7.49 1.31 7.01
CA LEU A 362 -8.95 1.34 6.87
C LEU A 362 -9.37 1.51 5.40
N TYR A 363 -9.01 0.53 4.58
CA TYR A 363 -9.38 0.45 3.17
C TYR A 363 -10.41 -0.65 2.92
N PRO A 364 -11.20 -0.55 1.85
CA PRO A 364 -12.27 -1.51 1.55
C PRO A 364 -11.86 -2.97 1.62
N LEU A 365 -10.67 -3.33 1.10
CA LEU A 365 -10.18 -4.71 1.09
C LEU A 365 -9.85 -5.23 2.49
N ALA A 366 -9.07 -4.49 3.26
CA ALA A 366 -8.66 -4.90 4.61
C ALA A 366 -9.88 -5.00 5.55
N VAL A 367 -10.77 -4.01 5.50
CA VAL A 367 -12.03 -4.00 6.24
C VAL A 367 -12.90 -5.20 5.85
N GLY A 368 -13.06 -5.45 4.55
CA GLY A 368 -13.87 -6.58 4.05
C GLY A 368 -13.31 -7.94 4.47
N ASN A 369 -11.99 -8.11 4.42
CA ASN A 369 -11.33 -9.34 4.85
C ASN A 369 -11.48 -9.57 6.36
N LEU A 370 -11.26 -8.54 7.17
CA LEU A 370 -11.40 -8.62 8.63
C LEU A 370 -12.85 -8.95 9.03
N LEU A 371 -13.83 -8.28 8.42
CA LEU A 371 -15.26 -8.59 8.62
C LEU A 371 -15.62 -10.01 8.21
N THR A 372 -15.06 -10.49 7.10
CA THR A 372 -15.30 -11.87 6.64
C THR A 372 -14.73 -12.88 7.63
N GLY A 373 -13.53 -12.63 8.15
CA GLY A 373 -12.95 -13.44 9.23
C GLY A 373 -13.83 -13.46 10.48
N ALA A 374 -14.25 -12.27 10.93
CA ALA A 374 -15.12 -12.15 12.11
C ALA A 374 -16.48 -12.84 11.93
N LEU A 375 -17.09 -12.79 10.74
CA LEU A 375 -18.31 -13.54 10.41
C LEU A 375 -18.10 -15.06 10.49
N ASN A 376 -16.93 -15.54 10.07
CA ASN A 376 -16.61 -16.96 10.16
C ASN A 376 -16.46 -17.40 11.63
N VAL A 377 -15.72 -16.64 12.45
CA VAL A 377 -15.55 -16.89 13.89
C VAL A 377 -16.90 -16.81 14.62
N ALA A 378 -17.70 -15.78 14.35
CA ALA A 378 -19.04 -15.64 14.92
C ALA A 378 -19.92 -16.87 14.60
N ALA A 379 -19.83 -17.40 13.38
CA ALA A 379 -20.58 -18.60 12.99
C ALA A 379 -20.08 -19.87 13.69
N GLU A 380 -18.80 -19.98 13.98
CA GLU A 380 -18.23 -21.11 14.75
C GLU A 380 -18.69 -21.08 16.20
N LEU A 381 -18.79 -19.90 16.79
CA LEU A 381 -19.21 -19.68 18.16
C LEU A 381 -20.73 -19.62 18.34
N GLY A 382 -21.49 -19.51 17.23
CA GLY A 382 -22.95 -19.42 17.23
C GLY A 382 -23.47 -18.01 17.58
N GLU A 383 -22.60 -17.00 17.53
CA GLU A 383 -22.96 -15.61 17.81
C GLU A 383 -23.68 -14.97 16.60
N SER A 384 -24.73 -14.22 16.89
CA SER A 384 -25.59 -13.62 15.86
C SER A 384 -25.09 -12.29 15.29
N VAL A 385 -24.19 -11.62 16.01
CA VAL A 385 -23.66 -10.28 15.69
C VAL A 385 -22.18 -10.25 16.03
N ILE A 386 -21.39 -9.59 15.20
CA ILE A 386 -19.95 -9.37 15.45
C ILE A 386 -19.78 -8.32 16.55
N THR A 387 -19.14 -8.70 17.63
CA THR A 387 -18.73 -7.82 18.75
C THR A 387 -17.26 -7.47 18.67
N GLY A 388 -16.83 -6.50 19.49
CA GLY A 388 -15.41 -6.10 19.56
C GLY A 388 -14.47 -7.25 19.92
N ASP A 389 -14.93 -8.18 20.76
CA ASP A 389 -14.10 -9.32 21.19
C ASP A 389 -13.89 -10.30 20.02
N LEU A 390 -14.91 -10.57 19.21
CA LEU A 390 -14.79 -11.41 18.02
C LEU A 390 -13.82 -10.82 16.98
N VAL A 391 -13.78 -9.51 16.83
CA VAL A 391 -12.83 -8.83 15.93
C VAL A 391 -11.38 -8.98 16.40
N LYS A 392 -11.15 -9.06 17.71
CA LYS A 392 -9.81 -9.25 18.28
C LYS A 392 -9.27 -10.66 18.04
N GLU A 393 -10.16 -11.67 17.95
CA GLU A 393 -9.78 -13.07 17.72
C GLU A 393 -9.41 -13.40 16.26
N VAL A 394 -9.76 -12.54 15.30
CA VAL A 394 -9.41 -12.67 13.87
C VAL A 394 -8.04 -12.12 13.60
#